data_899c2084fa1b72ad16588f65d569af5e
#
_entry.id   899c2084fa1b72ad16588f65d569af5e
#
_cell.length_a   1.000
_cell.length_b   1.000
_cell.length_c   1.000
_cell.angle_alpha   90.00
_cell.angle_beta   90.00
_cell.angle_gamma   90.00
#
_symmetry.space_group_name_H-M   'P 1'
#
loop_
_entity.id
_entity.type
_entity.pdbx_description
1 polymer ?
#
loop_
_entity_poly.entity_id
_entity_poly.type
_entity_poly.pdbx_seq_one_letter_code
_entity_poly.pdbx_strand_id
1 'polypeptide(L)'
;AASDVYKRQIRDGLYPGGRKVITFANILQHDVFPLARILRWVLRYGQQEMRRPVEIEFAVTLNHDRDKTGTFYLLQVRPIVDSKDMLDEDLTTIPDEDVLLRSNNSLGHGIMNEIHDIVYVKTDHYSASNNQNIAWEIEKINQQFLNEGKNYVLVGPGRWGSSDTWLGIPVKWPHISAARVIVEAGLTNYRVDPSQGTHFFQNLTSFG
;
A
#
# COMPACT_ATOMS: atom_id res chain seq x y z
N ALA A 1 15.03 15.86 -12.98
CA ALA A 1 13.82 16.29 -13.70
C ALA A 1 13.16 17.49 -13.00
N ALA A 2 12.47 18.34 -13.74
CA ALA A 2 11.69 19.45 -13.20
C ALA A 2 10.25 19.38 -13.75
N SER A 3 9.27 19.71 -12.92
CA SER A 3 7.87 19.80 -13.34
C SER A 3 7.58 21.24 -13.81
N ASP A 4 7.07 21.38 -15.02
CA ASP A 4 6.49 22.63 -15.52
C ASP A 4 5.06 22.75 -15.00
N VAL A 5 4.86 23.64 -14.03
CA VAL A 5 3.56 23.83 -13.35
C VAL A 5 2.46 24.26 -14.32
N TYR A 6 2.81 25.01 -15.37
CA TYR A 6 1.84 25.52 -16.35
C TYR A 6 1.45 24.49 -17.41
N LYS A 7 2.38 23.61 -17.81
CA LYS A 7 2.15 22.62 -18.87
C LYS A 7 1.88 21.21 -18.34
N ARG A 8 1.92 21.00 -17.02
CA ARG A 8 1.78 19.69 -16.37
C ARG A 8 2.69 18.61 -16.96
N GLN A 9 3.89 19.02 -17.41
CA GLN A 9 4.86 18.10 -18.02
C GLN A 9 6.10 17.99 -17.14
N ILE A 10 6.63 16.78 -17.05
CA ILE A 10 7.93 16.51 -16.45
C ILE A 10 8.97 16.60 -17.54
N ARG A 11 10.00 17.42 -17.35
CA ARG A 11 11.11 17.58 -18.28
C ARG A 11 12.42 17.22 -17.61
N ASP A 12 13.35 16.65 -18.39
CA ASP A 12 14.69 16.40 -17.90
C ASP A 12 15.48 17.72 -17.82
N GLY A 13 16.23 17.84 -16.71
CA GLY A 13 17.06 19.03 -16.44
C GLY A 13 16.46 20.00 -15.45
N LEU A 14 17.15 21.11 -15.25
CA LEU A 14 16.73 22.22 -14.39
C LEU A 14 15.94 23.23 -15.24
N TYR A 15 14.74 23.56 -14.79
CA TYR A 15 13.91 24.57 -15.44
C TYR A 15 13.66 25.74 -14.47
N PRO A 16 13.93 26.99 -14.86
CA PRO A 16 13.66 28.13 -14.01
C PRO A 16 12.17 28.22 -13.64
N GLY A 17 11.86 28.29 -12.34
CA GLY A 17 10.49 28.30 -11.84
C GLY A 17 9.81 26.94 -11.77
N GLY A 18 10.46 25.87 -12.23
CA GLY A 18 9.94 24.51 -12.15
C GLY A 18 10.19 23.85 -10.78
N ARG A 19 9.23 23.03 -10.31
CA ARG A 19 9.42 22.21 -9.12
C ARG A 19 10.38 21.05 -9.43
N LYS A 20 11.40 20.86 -8.60
CA LYS A 20 12.32 19.72 -8.74
C LYS A 20 11.56 18.41 -8.46
N VAL A 21 11.68 17.46 -9.39
CA VAL A 21 11.14 16.11 -9.26
C VAL A 21 12.28 15.12 -9.35
N ILE A 22 12.40 14.24 -8.35
CA ILE A 22 13.36 13.15 -8.36
C ILE A 22 12.70 11.98 -9.09
N THR A 23 13.36 11.46 -10.12
CA THR A 23 12.92 10.29 -10.88
C THR A 23 14.02 9.24 -10.90
N PHE A 24 13.67 8.00 -11.16
CA PHE A 24 14.64 6.91 -11.34
C PHE A 24 15.20 6.82 -12.77
N ALA A 25 14.96 7.84 -13.61
CA ALA A 25 15.38 7.84 -15.02
C ALA A 25 16.90 7.58 -15.19
N ASN A 26 17.73 8.16 -14.34
CA ASN A 26 19.19 7.94 -14.39
C ASN A 26 19.57 6.46 -14.22
N ILE A 27 18.82 5.72 -13.40
CA ILE A 27 19.06 4.29 -13.17
C ILE A 27 18.39 3.46 -14.26
N LEU A 28 17.12 3.75 -14.58
CA LEU A 28 16.31 2.89 -15.45
C LEU A 28 16.53 3.16 -16.95
N GLN A 29 16.79 4.42 -17.33
CA GLN A 29 16.98 4.81 -18.74
C GLN A 29 18.45 4.97 -19.11
N HIS A 30 19.27 5.49 -18.20
CA HIS A 30 20.68 5.80 -18.48
C HIS A 30 21.67 4.79 -17.88
N ASP A 31 21.16 3.75 -17.21
CA ASP A 31 21.93 2.63 -16.63
C ASP A 31 23.16 3.08 -15.81
N VAL A 32 23.06 4.23 -15.11
CA VAL A 32 24.11 4.74 -14.24
C VAL A 32 24.51 3.74 -13.15
N PHE A 33 23.54 2.91 -12.78
CA PHE A 33 23.73 1.74 -11.95
C PHE A 33 22.90 0.58 -12.53
N PRO A 34 23.47 -0.61 -12.73
CA PRO A 34 22.82 -1.71 -13.46
C PRO A 34 21.73 -2.41 -12.63
N LEU A 35 20.83 -1.61 -12.02
CA LEU A 35 19.82 -2.09 -11.08
C LEU A 35 18.90 -3.13 -11.72
N ALA A 36 18.39 -2.86 -12.91
CA ALA A 36 17.45 -3.78 -13.57
C ALA A 36 18.08 -5.15 -13.85
N ARG A 37 19.38 -5.18 -14.17
CA ARG A 37 20.13 -6.42 -14.40
C ARG A 37 20.36 -7.18 -13.10
N ILE A 38 20.72 -6.48 -12.02
CA ILE A 38 20.91 -7.07 -10.70
C ILE A 38 19.59 -7.67 -10.19
N LEU A 39 18.49 -6.90 -10.24
CA LEU A 39 17.17 -7.36 -9.79
C LEU A 39 16.71 -8.59 -10.55
N ARG A 40 16.85 -8.59 -11.88
CA ARG A 40 16.50 -9.77 -12.70
C ARG A 40 17.28 -11.02 -12.28
N TRP A 41 18.56 -10.86 -12.00
CA TRP A 41 19.40 -11.97 -11.55
C TRP A 41 18.99 -12.47 -10.16
N VAL A 42 18.83 -11.55 -9.19
CA VAL A 42 18.46 -11.88 -7.80
C VAL A 42 17.10 -12.55 -7.74
N LEU A 43 16.10 -12.00 -8.44
CA LEU A 43 14.74 -12.58 -8.47
C LEU A 43 14.74 -13.96 -9.12
N ARG A 44 15.45 -14.13 -10.23
CA ARG A 44 15.56 -15.43 -10.90
C ARG A 44 16.22 -16.48 -10.01
N TYR A 45 17.32 -16.11 -9.35
CA TYR A 45 18.05 -17.01 -8.46
C TYR A 45 17.22 -17.35 -7.21
N GLY A 46 16.62 -16.34 -6.59
CA GLY A 46 15.72 -16.54 -5.45
C GLY A 46 14.53 -17.45 -5.79
N GLN A 47 13.93 -17.29 -6.97
CA GLN A 47 12.84 -18.15 -7.44
C GLN A 47 13.31 -19.61 -7.66
N GLN A 48 14.51 -19.82 -8.19
CA GLN A 48 15.07 -21.15 -8.38
C GLN A 48 15.33 -21.85 -7.06
N GLU A 49 15.95 -21.18 -6.11
CA GLU A 49 16.29 -21.74 -4.79
C GLU A 49 15.03 -22.00 -3.95
N MET A 50 14.11 -21.07 -3.92
CA MET A 50 12.88 -21.21 -3.15
C MET A 50 11.77 -22.00 -3.87
N ARG A 51 11.98 -22.36 -5.15
CA ARG A 51 11.01 -23.06 -6.02
C ARG A 51 9.64 -22.38 -6.10
N ARG A 52 9.60 -21.06 -5.86
CA ARG A 52 8.41 -20.21 -5.87
C ARG A 52 8.80 -18.79 -6.28
N PRO A 53 7.88 -18.00 -6.82
CA PRO A 53 8.10 -16.56 -6.98
C PRO A 53 8.53 -15.95 -5.66
N VAL A 54 9.42 -14.97 -5.72
CA VAL A 54 9.95 -14.29 -4.53
C VAL A 54 9.75 -12.78 -4.64
N GLU A 55 9.57 -12.15 -3.50
CA GLU A 55 9.74 -10.71 -3.31
C GLU A 55 11.05 -10.44 -2.59
N ILE A 56 11.64 -9.29 -2.85
CA ILE A 56 12.90 -8.89 -2.24
C ILE A 56 12.82 -7.47 -1.70
N GLU A 57 13.53 -7.25 -0.60
CA GLU A 57 13.83 -5.91 -0.12
C GLU A 57 15.31 -5.63 -0.36
N PHE A 58 15.61 -4.44 -0.83
CA PHE A 58 16.99 -4.05 -1.14
C PHE A 58 17.24 -2.57 -0.89
N ALA A 59 18.50 -2.22 -0.74
CA ALA A 59 18.98 -0.84 -0.72
C ALA A 59 20.13 -0.68 -1.73
N VAL A 60 20.30 0.52 -2.25
CA VAL A 60 21.39 0.85 -3.17
C VAL A 60 22.03 2.15 -2.71
N THR A 61 23.36 2.15 -2.57
CA THR A 61 24.15 3.38 -2.46
C THR A 61 24.75 3.71 -3.82
N LEU A 62 24.52 4.94 -4.28
CA LEU A 62 25.14 5.44 -5.49
C LEU A 62 26.35 6.30 -5.10
N ASN A 63 27.50 6.04 -5.69
CA ASN A 63 28.67 6.90 -5.50
C ASN A 63 28.60 8.10 -6.45
N HIS A 64 28.92 9.29 -5.92
CA HIS A 64 29.02 10.51 -6.73
C HIS A 64 30.27 10.53 -7.61
N ASP A 65 31.30 9.77 -7.26
CA ASP A 65 32.49 9.57 -8.09
C ASP A 65 32.17 8.64 -9.25
N ARG A 66 32.38 9.10 -10.47
CA ARG A 66 32.11 8.35 -11.71
C ARG A 66 32.97 7.07 -11.83
N ASP A 67 34.07 7.01 -11.09
CA ASP A 67 35.01 5.87 -11.09
C ASP A 67 34.68 4.81 -10.04
N LYS A 68 33.68 5.03 -9.19
CA LYS A 68 33.24 4.09 -8.16
C LYS A 68 31.84 3.60 -8.43
N THR A 69 31.72 2.30 -8.61
CA THR A 69 30.41 1.63 -8.70
C THR A 69 29.67 1.74 -7.37
N GLY A 70 28.34 1.94 -7.42
CA GLY A 70 27.49 1.87 -6.24
C GLY A 70 27.44 0.45 -5.66
N THR A 71 26.86 0.31 -4.48
CA THR A 71 26.70 -0.97 -3.81
C THR A 71 25.21 -1.33 -3.71
N PHE A 72 24.90 -2.57 -4.09
CA PHE A 72 23.59 -3.17 -3.92
C PHE A 72 23.59 -4.01 -2.64
N TYR A 73 22.63 -3.77 -1.76
CA TYR A 73 22.42 -4.53 -0.54
C TYR A 73 21.11 -5.30 -0.67
N LEU A 74 21.17 -6.62 -0.69
CA LEU A 74 20.00 -7.47 -0.55
C LEU A 74 19.67 -7.57 0.94
N LEU A 75 18.52 -7.03 1.35
CA LEU A 75 18.12 -6.97 2.75
C LEU A 75 17.25 -8.17 3.13
N GLN A 76 16.32 -8.55 2.25
CA GLN A 76 15.43 -9.66 2.50
C GLN A 76 15.01 -10.34 1.20
N VAL A 77 14.80 -11.65 1.26
CA VAL A 77 14.16 -12.47 0.22
C VAL A 77 13.07 -13.28 0.90
N ARG A 78 11.86 -13.24 0.37
CA ARG A 78 10.73 -14.03 0.86
C ARG A 78 10.05 -14.74 -0.29
N PRO A 79 9.59 -16.00 -0.13
CA PRO A 79 8.71 -16.59 -1.11
C PRO A 79 7.36 -15.86 -1.10
N ILE A 80 6.83 -15.61 -2.28
CA ILE A 80 5.43 -15.21 -2.41
C ILE A 80 4.61 -16.47 -2.10
N VAL A 81 3.83 -16.40 -1.05
CA VAL A 81 2.89 -17.46 -0.70
C VAL A 81 1.68 -17.27 -1.59
N ASP A 82 1.61 -18.03 -2.68
CA ASP A 82 0.36 -18.23 -3.39
C ASP A 82 -0.55 -19.01 -2.45
N SER A 83 -1.51 -18.35 -1.82
CA SER A 83 -2.61 -19.09 -1.21
C SER A 83 -3.29 -19.86 -2.35
N LYS A 84 -3.40 -21.17 -2.19
CA LYS A 84 -4.01 -22.09 -3.17
C LYS A 84 -5.51 -21.82 -3.41
N ASP A 85 -6.04 -20.82 -2.75
CA ASP A 85 -7.40 -20.30 -2.92
C ASP A 85 -7.42 -19.13 -3.90
N MET A 86 -6.63 -19.21 -4.96
CA MET A 86 -6.88 -18.34 -6.12
C MET A 86 -8.26 -18.68 -6.63
N LEU A 87 -9.13 -17.68 -6.58
CA LEU A 87 -10.42 -17.75 -7.26
C LEU A 87 -10.14 -18.05 -8.73
N ASP A 88 -10.52 -19.24 -9.20
CA ASP A 88 -10.61 -19.55 -10.62
C ASP A 88 -11.75 -18.77 -11.31
N GLU A 89 -12.48 -17.96 -10.54
CA GLU A 89 -13.60 -17.16 -11.00
C GLU A 89 -13.12 -15.80 -11.48
N ASP A 90 -13.49 -15.47 -12.70
CA ASP A 90 -13.30 -14.13 -13.25
C ASP A 90 -14.26 -13.15 -12.58
N LEU A 91 -13.77 -12.41 -11.57
CA LEU A 91 -14.54 -11.44 -10.81
C LEU A 91 -15.14 -10.32 -11.68
N THR A 92 -14.69 -10.17 -12.94
CA THR A 92 -15.24 -9.19 -13.87
C THR A 92 -16.60 -9.61 -14.41
N THR A 93 -16.97 -10.89 -14.29
CA THR A 93 -18.26 -11.43 -14.71
C THR A 93 -19.39 -11.19 -13.72
N ILE A 94 -19.07 -10.76 -12.48
CA ILE A 94 -20.05 -10.48 -11.46
C ILE A 94 -20.80 -9.18 -11.83
N PRO A 95 -22.15 -9.19 -11.95
CA PRO A 95 -22.94 -8.02 -12.25
C PRO A 95 -22.74 -6.91 -11.22
N ASP A 96 -22.69 -5.65 -11.66
CA ASP A 96 -22.45 -4.51 -10.76
C ASP A 96 -23.53 -4.36 -9.69
N GLU A 97 -24.76 -4.86 -9.92
CA GLU A 97 -25.86 -4.90 -8.96
C GLU A 97 -25.58 -5.81 -7.75
N ASP A 98 -24.71 -6.82 -7.93
CA ASP A 98 -24.31 -7.76 -6.88
C ASP A 98 -23.00 -7.32 -6.20
N VAL A 99 -22.41 -6.20 -6.61
CA VAL A 99 -21.12 -5.70 -6.11
C VAL A 99 -21.32 -4.49 -5.21
N LEU A 100 -21.03 -4.63 -3.94
CA LEU A 100 -21.03 -3.49 -3.01
C LEU A 100 -19.78 -2.62 -3.18
N LEU A 101 -18.64 -3.24 -3.41
CA LEU A 101 -17.34 -2.56 -3.57
C LEU A 101 -16.42 -3.39 -4.45
N ARG A 102 -15.76 -2.73 -5.39
CA ARG A 102 -14.74 -3.34 -6.26
C ARG A 102 -13.42 -2.59 -6.13
N SER A 103 -12.32 -3.32 -6.03
CA SER A 103 -10.97 -2.76 -6.01
C SER A 103 -10.09 -3.46 -7.02
N ASN A 104 -9.25 -2.70 -7.70
CA ASN A 104 -8.21 -3.23 -8.60
C ASN A 104 -6.89 -3.51 -7.87
N ASN A 105 -6.80 -3.11 -6.61
CA ASN A 105 -5.62 -3.32 -5.77
C ASN A 105 -6.05 -3.98 -4.47
N SER A 106 -5.55 -5.18 -4.22
CA SER A 106 -5.79 -5.90 -2.97
C SER A 106 -4.52 -6.55 -2.46
N LEU A 107 -4.40 -6.67 -1.15
CA LEU A 107 -3.42 -7.49 -0.47
C LEU A 107 -4.15 -8.70 0.10
N GLY A 108 -3.65 -9.89 -0.25
CA GLY A 108 -4.33 -11.14 0.10
C GLY A 108 -5.40 -11.53 -0.93
N HIS A 109 -5.83 -12.77 -0.84
CA HIS A 109 -6.83 -13.38 -1.71
C HIS A 109 -7.58 -14.45 -0.91
N GLY A 110 -8.78 -14.75 -1.36
CA GLY A 110 -9.64 -15.76 -0.77
C GLY A 110 -11.09 -15.33 -0.76
N ILE A 111 -11.95 -16.27 -0.42
CA ILE A 111 -13.38 -16.05 -0.22
C ILE A 111 -13.66 -16.07 1.28
N MET A 112 -14.38 -15.09 1.77
CA MET A 112 -14.83 -15.00 3.16
C MET A 112 -16.35 -14.94 3.17
N ASN A 113 -17.00 -16.04 3.48
CA ASN A 113 -18.47 -16.18 3.45
C ASN A 113 -19.14 -15.84 4.78
N GLU A 114 -18.36 -15.58 5.84
CA GLU A 114 -18.88 -15.43 7.20
C GLU A 114 -18.96 -13.96 7.68
N ILE A 115 -18.70 -13.00 6.77
CA ILE A 115 -18.74 -11.59 7.13
C ILE A 115 -20.06 -10.99 6.65
N HIS A 116 -20.85 -10.51 7.60
CA HIS A 116 -22.18 -9.94 7.33
C HIS A 116 -22.30 -8.45 7.72
N ASP A 117 -21.28 -7.92 8.37
CA ASP A 117 -21.29 -6.59 8.95
C ASP A 117 -20.26 -5.68 8.28
N ILE A 118 -20.62 -4.42 8.07
CA ILE A 118 -19.73 -3.40 7.52
C ILE A 118 -19.68 -2.22 8.47
N VAL A 119 -18.48 -1.87 8.89
CA VAL A 119 -18.20 -0.66 9.66
C VAL A 119 -17.55 0.35 8.72
N TYR A 120 -18.19 1.50 8.53
CA TYR A 120 -17.67 2.50 7.62
C TYR A 120 -17.67 3.90 8.23
N VAL A 121 -16.71 4.71 7.81
CA VAL A 121 -16.64 6.11 8.18
C VAL A 121 -17.58 6.91 7.30
N LYS A 122 -18.54 7.60 7.92
CA LYS A 122 -19.46 8.51 7.19
C LYS A 122 -18.66 9.61 6.52
N THR A 123 -18.93 9.82 5.24
CA THR A 123 -18.20 10.78 4.40
C THR A 123 -18.85 12.17 4.39
N ASP A 124 -20.12 12.25 4.83
CA ASP A 124 -20.82 13.52 4.97
C ASP A 124 -20.12 14.37 6.05
N HIS A 125 -19.60 15.51 5.62
CA HIS A 125 -18.83 16.41 6.49
C HIS A 125 -17.51 15.81 7.06
N TYR A 126 -16.95 14.81 6.39
CA TYR A 126 -15.66 14.25 6.81
C TYR A 126 -14.55 15.32 6.79
N SER A 127 -13.77 15.35 7.87
CA SER A 127 -12.57 16.17 7.99
C SER A 127 -11.44 15.35 8.62
N ALA A 128 -10.25 15.43 8.06
CA ALA A 128 -9.07 14.76 8.59
C ALA A 128 -8.71 15.21 10.02
N SER A 129 -9.10 16.42 10.41
CA SER A 129 -8.93 16.90 11.80
C SER A 129 -9.68 16.07 12.84
N ASN A 130 -10.69 15.31 12.41
CA ASN A 130 -11.50 14.45 13.28
C ASN A 130 -11.01 12.99 13.34
N ASN A 131 -9.94 12.64 12.62
CA ASN A 131 -9.46 11.25 12.50
C ASN A 131 -9.12 10.60 13.83
N GLN A 132 -8.66 11.36 14.83
CA GLN A 132 -8.42 10.83 16.17
C GLN A 132 -9.72 10.40 16.86
N ASN A 133 -10.78 11.17 16.76
CA ASN A 133 -12.08 10.81 17.34
C ASN A 133 -12.68 9.61 16.61
N ILE A 134 -12.53 9.55 15.29
CA ILE A 134 -12.96 8.40 14.48
C ILE A 134 -12.23 7.13 14.93
N ALA A 135 -10.93 7.21 15.20
CA ALA A 135 -10.17 6.06 15.70
C ALA A 135 -10.72 5.53 17.05
N TRP A 136 -11.11 6.40 17.96
CA TRP A 136 -11.71 6.01 19.24
C TRP A 136 -13.09 5.39 19.09
N GLU A 137 -13.92 5.91 18.17
CA GLU A 137 -15.23 5.34 17.90
C GLU A 137 -15.10 3.93 17.29
N ILE A 138 -14.15 3.75 16.37
CA ILE A 138 -13.87 2.45 15.75
C ILE A 138 -13.37 1.44 16.79
N GLU A 139 -12.51 1.86 17.71
CA GLU A 139 -12.06 1.00 18.81
C GLU A 139 -13.24 0.49 19.66
N LYS A 140 -14.18 1.35 20.00
CA LYS A 140 -15.39 0.96 20.75
C LYS A 140 -16.24 -0.05 19.97
N ILE A 141 -16.44 0.21 18.68
CA ILE A 141 -17.18 -0.70 17.79
C ILE A 141 -16.44 -2.06 17.71
N ASN A 142 -15.12 -2.03 17.53
CA ASN A 142 -14.31 -3.24 17.48
C ASN A 142 -14.46 -4.10 18.74
N GLN A 143 -14.48 -3.48 19.92
CA GLN A 143 -14.69 -4.19 21.19
C GLN A 143 -16.06 -4.87 21.26
N GLN A 144 -17.11 -4.26 20.72
CA GLN A 144 -18.42 -4.88 20.62
C GLN A 144 -18.37 -6.14 19.75
N PHE A 145 -17.75 -6.05 18.57
CA PHE A 145 -17.59 -7.20 17.66
C PHE A 145 -16.76 -8.32 18.28
N LEU A 146 -15.69 -8.00 19.01
CA LEU A 146 -14.90 -8.98 19.74
C LEU A 146 -15.72 -9.70 20.83
N ASN A 147 -16.52 -8.95 21.58
CA ASN A 147 -17.39 -9.51 22.63
C ASN A 147 -18.48 -10.41 22.04
N GLU A 148 -18.96 -10.10 20.84
CA GLU A 148 -19.97 -10.90 20.13
C GLU A 148 -19.36 -12.06 19.32
N GLY A 149 -18.03 -12.16 19.25
CA GLY A 149 -17.33 -13.15 18.43
C GLY A 149 -17.56 -12.98 16.92
N LYS A 150 -17.88 -11.76 16.48
CA LYS A 150 -18.16 -11.42 15.09
C LYS A 150 -17.01 -10.72 14.41
N ASN A 151 -17.03 -10.74 13.09
CA ASN A 151 -16.09 -10.03 12.22
C ASN A 151 -16.82 -9.03 11.32
N TYR A 152 -16.08 -8.06 10.78
CA TYR A 152 -16.64 -7.04 9.91
C TYR A 152 -15.67 -6.61 8.79
N VAL A 153 -16.22 -5.95 7.77
CA VAL A 153 -15.48 -5.19 6.76
C VAL A 153 -15.30 -3.77 7.27
N LEU A 154 -14.07 -3.27 7.32
CA LEU A 154 -13.77 -1.90 7.72
C LEU A 154 -13.51 -1.04 6.48
N VAL A 155 -14.26 0.05 6.32
CA VAL A 155 -14.12 0.97 5.18
C VAL A 155 -13.90 2.40 5.68
N GLY A 156 -12.87 3.08 5.20
CA GLY A 156 -12.63 4.47 5.59
C GLY A 156 -11.71 5.23 4.65
N PRO A 157 -11.72 6.56 4.76
CA PRO A 157 -10.91 7.44 3.94
C PRO A 157 -9.45 7.48 4.38
N GLY A 158 -8.54 7.45 3.39
CA GLY A 158 -7.10 7.51 3.64
C GLY A 158 -6.53 6.22 4.20
N ARG A 159 -5.39 6.31 4.85
CA ARG A 159 -4.64 5.15 5.36
C ARG A 159 -5.06 4.76 6.76
N TRP A 160 -5.22 3.48 7.00
CA TRP A 160 -5.42 2.95 8.34
C TRP A 160 -4.07 2.79 9.05
N GLY A 161 -4.00 3.24 10.31
CA GLY A 161 -2.78 3.18 11.13
C GLY A 161 -1.76 4.27 10.82
N SER A 162 -2.11 5.31 10.07
CA SER A 162 -1.22 6.43 9.82
C SER A 162 -0.95 7.23 11.10
N SER A 163 0.31 7.50 11.41
CA SER A 163 0.68 8.43 12.49
C SER A 163 0.39 9.88 12.13
N ASP A 164 0.31 10.21 10.85
CA ASP A 164 -0.12 11.51 10.35
C ASP A 164 -1.64 11.50 10.10
N THR A 165 -2.37 12.23 10.93
CA THR A 165 -3.84 12.33 10.86
C THR A 165 -4.34 12.96 9.55
N TRP A 166 -3.50 13.70 8.82
CA TRP A 166 -3.83 14.22 7.49
C TRP A 166 -3.74 13.16 6.39
N LEU A 167 -3.05 12.05 6.64
CA LEU A 167 -2.93 10.95 5.69
C LEU A 167 -3.87 9.78 6.00
N GLY A 168 -4.46 9.73 7.18
CA GLY A 168 -5.35 8.64 7.53
C GLY A 168 -5.78 8.60 9.00
N ILE A 169 -6.40 7.50 9.37
CA ILE A 169 -6.99 7.30 10.69
C ILE A 169 -5.99 6.55 11.58
N PRO A 170 -5.57 7.12 12.72
CA PRO A 170 -4.47 6.60 13.55
C PRO A 170 -4.93 5.44 14.47
N VAL A 171 -5.39 4.35 13.87
CA VAL A 171 -5.71 3.12 14.59
C VAL A 171 -4.47 2.26 14.76
N LYS A 172 -4.47 1.39 15.78
CA LYS A 172 -3.51 0.30 15.94
C LYS A 172 -4.23 -1.03 15.73
N TRP A 173 -3.49 -2.11 15.52
CA TRP A 173 -4.08 -3.42 15.31
C TRP A 173 -5.13 -3.83 16.37
N PRO A 174 -4.90 -3.66 17.68
CA PRO A 174 -5.92 -3.99 18.68
C PRO A 174 -7.24 -3.23 18.51
N HIS A 175 -7.21 -2.03 17.92
CA HIS A 175 -8.41 -1.20 17.72
C HIS A 175 -9.30 -1.68 16.58
N ILE A 176 -8.78 -2.56 15.70
CA ILE A 176 -9.49 -3.06 14.50
C ILE A 176 -9.32 -4.57 14.30
N SER A 177 -8.92 -5.29 15.33
CA SER A 177 -8.55 -6.72 15.23
C SER A 177 -9.70 -7.66 14.85
N ALA A 178 -10.96 -7.23 14.99
CA ALA A 178 -12.13 -7.96 14.48
C ALA A 178 -12.41 -7.71 13.00
N ALA A 179 -11.77 -6.71 12.38
CA ALA A 179 -11.86 -6.50 10.93
C ALA A 179 -11.12 -7.61 10.18
N ARG A 180 -11.78 -8.21 9.20
CA ARG A 180 -11.21 -9.24 8.31
C ARG A 180 -10.87 -8.69 6.94
N VAL A 181 -11.60 -7.68 6.51
CA VAL A 181 -11.34 -6.95 5.26
C VAL A 181 -11.21 -5.47 5.62
N ILE A 182 -10.16 -4.84 5.16
CA ILE A 182 -9.87 -3.43 5.45
C ILE A 182 -9.71 -2.70 4.12
N VAL A 183 -10.49 -1.65 3.95
CA VAL A 183 -10.58 -0.87 2.72
C VAL A 183 -10.11 0.56 2.98
N GLU A 184 -9.11 1.00 2.20
CA GLU A 184 -8.65 2.38 2.14
C GLU A 184 -9.30 3.06 0.94
N ALA A 185 -10.18 4.02 1.19
CA ALA A 185 -10.93 4.71 0.17
C ALA A 185 -10.44 6.14 -0.04
N GLY A 186 -10.53 6.63 -1.27
CA GLY A 186 -10.35 8.04 -1.60
C GLY A 186 -11.68 8.79 -1.59
N LEU A 187 -11.66 10.06 -1.18
CA LEU A 187 -12.80 10.97 -1.35
C LEU A 187 -12.45 12.03 -2.38
N THR A 188 -13.46 12.65 -2.96
CA THR A 188 -13.28 13.72 -3.96
C THR A 188 -12.38 14.86 -3.44
N ASN A 189 -12.57 15.22 -2.17
CA ASN A 189 -11.86 16.31 -1.51
C ASN A 189 -10.71 15.84 -0.61
N TYR A 190 -10.50 14.53 -0.49
CA TYR A 190 -9.46 13.94 0.33
C TYR A 190 -8.87 12.74 -0.40
N ARG A 191 -7.80 13.01 -1.15
CA ARG A 191 -7.09 12.00 -1.94
C ARG A 191 -5.74 11.72 -1.29
N VAL A 192 -5.62 10.54 -0.74
CA VAL A 192 -4.39 10.00 -0.18
C VAL A 192 -4.06 8.73 -0.94
N ASP A 193 -2.79 8.58 -1.34
CA ASP A 193 -2.35 7.33 -1.94
C ASP A 193 -2.51 6.20 -0.92
N PRO A 194 -3.08 5.05 -1.32
CA PRO A 194 -3.27 3.93 -0.41
C PRO A 194 -1.94 3.41 0.13
N SER A 195 -2.00 2.70 1.24
CA SER A 195 -0.85 2.01 1.80
C SER A 195 -0.31 0.99 0.79
N GLN A 196 1.01 0.91 0.67
CA GLN A 196 1.65 0.01 -0.29
C GLN A 196 2.30 -1.17 0.43
N GLY A 197 1.99 -2.38 -0.04
CA GLY A 197 2.64 -3.61 0.39
C GLY A 197 2.62 -3.82 1.91
N THR A 198 3.76 -4.19 2.46
CA THR A 198 3.91 -4.50 3.89
C THR A 198 3.84 -3.27 4.79
N HIS A 199 3.93 -2.05 4.27
CA HIS A 199 3.82 -0.82 5.07
C HIS A 199 2.47 -0.70 5.79
N PHE A 200 1.40 -1.23 5.21
CA PHE A 200 0.11 -1.30 5.87
C PHE A 200 0.20 -2.05 7.21
N PHE A 201 0.76 -3.26 7.19
CA PHE A 201 0.92 -4.06 8.42
C PHE A 201 1.92 -3.43 9.38
N GLN A 202 3.00 -2.84 8.89
CA GLN A 202 3.96 -2.12 9.73
C GLN A 202 3.29 -0.96 10.47
N ASN A 203 2.48 -0.15 9.79
CA ASN A 203 1.77 0.96 10.42
C ASN A 203 0.83 0.48 11.53
N LEU A 204 0.18 -0.67 11.36
CA LEU A 204 -0.75 -1.21 12.35
C LEU A 204 -0.04 -1.91 13.53
N THR A 205 1.15 -2.48 13.32
CA THR A 205 1.80 -3.36 14.31
C THR A 205 3.05 -2.77 14.95
N SER A 206 3.74 -1.81 14.32
CA SER A 206 5.07 -1.34 14.77
C SER A 206 5.06 -0.29 15.87
N PHE A 207 3.91 0.22 16.28
CA PHE A 207 3.77 1.26 17.31
C PHE A 207 2.94 0.76 18.51
N GLY A 208 3.19 -0.48 18.89
CA GLY A 208 2.68 -1.07 20.13
C GLY A 208 3.47 -0.59 21.34
#